data_e89a16b7c74574398ec314209a18a8cc
#
_entry.id   e89a16b7c74574398ec314209a18a8cc
#
_cell.length_a   1.000
_cell.length_b   1.000
_cell.length_c   1.000
_cell.angle_alpha   90.00
_cell.angle_beta   90.00
_cell.angle_gamma   90.00
#
_symmetry.space_group_name_H-M   'P 1'
#
loop_
_entity.id
_entity.type
_entity.pdbx_description
1 polymer ?
#
loop_
_entity_poly.entity_id
_entity_poly.type
_entity_poly.pdbx_seq_one_letter_code
_entity_poly.pdbx_strand_id
1 'polypeptide(L)'
;SATAEDLEDASFAGQQETYLNVRGEEELTEAVKRCYASLWGDRAVSYRREKGYEDENVALAVVIQKMVESETAGVVFTINPASGKKEEMLINASYGHGESVVSGVVSPDELVCDRLGNVIKCQIGAKETQVVYGEKQTVTVPVAEGKRSRLSLSDEQIRKLTETAAEIERHYHKPMDIEWAFVDQKLYI
;
A
#
# COMPACT_ATOMS: atom_id res chain seq x y z
N SER A 1 3.81 -12.30 -3.49
CA SER A 1 3.42 -12.80 -2.15
C SER A 1 3.89 -14.23 -1.94
N ALA A 2 4.53 -14.49 -0.82
CA ALA A 2 4.89 -15.84 -0.41
C ALA A 2 3.74 -16.51 0.36
N THR A 3 3.65 -17.85 0.31
CA THR A 3 2.62 -18.62 1.04
C THR A 3 2.68 -18.41 2.55
N ALA A 4 3.80 -17.92 3.06
CA ALA A 4 4.04 -17.64 4.48
C ALA A 4 3.95 -16.15 4.83
N GLU A 5 3.48 -15.26 3.93
CA GLU A 5 3.55 -13.81 4.13
C GLU A 5 2.66 -13.33 5.29
N ASP A 6 1.48 -13.91 5.44
CA ASP A 6 0.50 -13.56 6.48
C ASP A 6 0.12 -14.79 7.33
N LEU A 7 1.05 -15.31 8.07
CA LEU A 7 0.78 -16.36 9.04
C LEU A 7 0.35 -15.75 10.38
N GLU A 8 -0.48 -16.48 11.15
CA GLU A 8 -0.97 -16.03 12.47
C GLU A 8 0.16 -15.64 13.42
N ASP A 9 1.32 -16.30 13.32
CA ASP A 9 2.48 -16.12 14.22
C ASP A 9 3.68 -15.40 13.56
N ALA A 10 3.62 -15.09 12.27
CA ALA A 10 4.75 -14.44 11.58
C ALA A 10 4.28 -13.67 10.34
N SER A 11 4.76 -12.43 10.19
CA SER A 11 4.58 -11.62 9.00
C SER A 11 5.87 -11.56 8.19
N PHE A 12 5.81 -11.99 6.94
CA PHE A 12 6.91 -11.89 5.98
C PHE A 12 6.81 -10.63 5.12
N ALA A 13 6.04 -9.64 5.55
CA ALA A 13 5.91 -8.37 4.84
C ALA A 13 7.29 -7.75 4.54
N GLY A 14 7.48 -7.29 3.31
CA GLY A 14 8.72 -6.66 2.86
C GLY A 14 9.94 -7.59 2.71
N GLN A 15 9.75 -8.92 2.74
CA GLN A 15 10.84 -9.88 2.51
C GLN A 15 11.05 -10.19 1.03
N GLN A 16 10.03 -10.06 0.20
CA GLN A 16 10.08 -10.26 -1.23
C GLN A 16 10.17 -8.93 -1.98
N GLU A 17 10.62 -9.01 -3.24
CA GLU A 17 10.82 -7.84 -4.08
C GLU A 17 9.57 -7.49 -4.88
N THR A 18 9.33 -6.19 -5.04
CA THR A 18 8.31 -5.61 -5.92
C THR A 18 8.99 -4.76 -6.98
N TYR A 19 8.61 -4.94 -8.24
CA TYR A 19 9.14 -4.18 -9.37
C TYR A 19 8.04 -3.29 -9.94
N LEU A 20 8.28 -2.00 -9.94
CA LEU A 20 7.36 -0.97 -10.43
C LEU A 20 7.79 -0.45 -11.80
N ASN A 21 6.86 0.12 -12.56
CA ASN A 21 7.10 0.73 -13.87
C ASN A 21 7.73 -0.24 -14.89
N VAL A 22 7.39 -1.52 -14.79
CA VAL A 22 7.84 -2.57 -15.72
C VAL A 22 7.11 -2.41 -17.06
N ARG A 23 7.86 -2.38 -18.19
CA ARG A 23 7.31 -2.12 -19.52
C ARG A 23 7.76 -3.15 -20.54
N GLY A 24 6.79 -3.67 -21.28
CA GLY A 24 7.08 -4.64 -22.33
C GLY A 24 7.33 -6.06 -21.82
N GLU A 25 7.39 -7.00 -22.75
CA GLU A 25 7.43 -8.43 -22.44
C GLU A 25 8.78 -8.87 -21.85
N GLU A 26 9.88 -8.30 -22.34
CA GLU A 26 11.21 -8.65 -21.88
C GLU A 26 11.45 -8.23 -20.43
N GLU A 27 11.11 -6.96 -20.09
CA GLU A 27 11.24 -6.47 -18.72
C GLU A 27 10.29 -7.21 -17.77
N LEU A 28 9.06 -7.52 -18.23
CA LEU A 28 8.10 -8.27 -17.43
C LEU A 28 8.62 -9.67 -17.11
N THR A 29 9.17 -10.37 -18.11
CA THR A 29 9.74 -11.69 -17.94
C THR A 29 10.89 -11.67 -16.93
N GLU A 30 11.75 -10.67 -17.03
CA GLU A 30 12.88 -10.52 -16.10
C GLU A 30 12.42 -10.15 -14.69
N ALA A 31 11.44 -9.26 -14.55
CA ALA A 31 10.86 -8.91 -13.26
C ALA A 31 10.22 -10.12 -12.57
N VAL A 32 9.49 -10.97 -13.31
CA VAL A 32 8.90 -12.21 -12.77
C VAL A 32 9.99 -13.16 -12.26
N LYS A 33 11.09 -13.36 -13.03
CA LYS A 33 12.22 -14.18 -12.57
C LYS A 33 12.85 -13.63 -11.29
N ARG A 34 13.03 -12.32 -11.21
CA ARG A 34 13.59 -11.66 -10.03
C ARG A 34 12.66 -11.77 -8.83
N CYS A 35 11.34 -11.67 -9.03
CA CYS A 35 10.38 -11.92 -7.95
C CYS A 35 10.53 -13.34 -7.39
N TYR A 36 10.63 -14.36 -8.25
CA TYR A 36 10.89 -15.72 -7.78
C TYR A 36 12.24 -15.86 -7.09
N ALA A 37 13.29 -15.22 -7.63
CA ALA A 37 14.62 -15.24 -7.01
C ALA A 37 14.65 -14.57 -5.63
N SER A 38 13.80 -13.57 -5.37
CA SER A 38 13.73 -12.88 -4.07
C SER A 38 13.36 -13.81 -2.92
N LEU A 39 12.67 -14.92 -3.19
CA LEU A 39 12.40 -15.96 -2.19
C LEU A 39 13.67 -16.54 -1.57
N TRP A 40 14.78 -16.52 -2.32
CA TRP A 40 16.09 -17.07 -1.96
C TRP A 40 17.11 -15.98 -1.60
N GLY A 41 16.66 -14.73 -1.50
CA GLY A 41 17.51 -13.63 -1.03
C GLY A 41 17.88 -13.81 0.45
N ASP A 42 19.04 -13.26 0.84
CA ASP A 42 19.60 -13.41 2.19
C ASP A 42 18.61 -13.02 3.29
N ARG A 43 17.86 -11.95 3.08
CA ARG A 43 16.83 -11.48 4.03
C ARG A 43 15.73 -12.52 4.24
N ALA A 44 15.16 -13.03 3.15
CA ALA A 44 14.06 -13.99 3.20
C ALA A 44 14.52 -15.33 3.80
N VAL A 45 15.72 -15.81 3.46
CA VAL A 45 16.30 -17.03 4.01
C VAL A 45 16.62 -16.89 5.50
N SER A 46 17.24 -15.76 5.89
CA SER A 46 17.57 -15.52 7.31
C SER A 46 16.32 -15.45 8.17
N TYR A 47 15.29 -14.73 7.69
CA TYR A 47 14.02 -14.62 8.41
C TYR A 47 13.31 -15.96 8.58
N ARG A 48 13.25 -16.79 7.52
CA ARG A 48 12.67 -18.15 7.61
C ARG A 48 13.39 -19.00 8.65
N ARG A 49 14.72 -19.01 8.64
CA ARG A 49 15.53 -19.76 9.60
C ARG A 49 15.30 -19.29 11.04
N GLU A 50 15.24 -17.98 11.24
CA GLU A 50 14.94 -17.41 12.56
C GLU A 50 13.57 -17.83 13.09
N LYS A 51 12.59 -17.95 12.20
CA LYS A 51 11.22 -18.36 12.53
C LYS A 51 11.00 -19.88 12.51
N GLY A 52 12.02 -20.67 12.16
CA GLY A 52 11.93 -22.13 12.15
C GLY A 52 11.17 -22.73 10.97
N TYR A 53 11.02 -21.96 9.86
CA TYR A 53 10.41 -22.49 8.64
C TYR A 53 11.43 -23.20 7.77
N GLU A 54 11.05 -24.36 7.24
CA GLU A 54 11.85 -25.12 6.29
C GLU A 54 11.73 -24.52 4.89
N ASP A 55 12.85 -24.35 4.21
CA ASP A 55 12.92 -23.75 2.86
C ASP A 55 12.11 -24.53 1.81
N GLU A 56 11.91 -25.83 2.00
CA GLU A 56 11.19 -26.71 1.07
C GLU A 56 9.66 -26.48 1.07
N ASN A 57 9.13 -25.88 2.11
CA ASN A 57 7.69 -25.69 2.31
C ASN A 57 7.20 -24.29 1.92
N VAL A 58 8.05 -23.45 1.33
CA VAL A 58 7.70 -22.08 0.96
C VAL A 58 7.55 -21.94 -0.54
N ALA A 59 6.41 -21.42 -0.97
CA ALA A 59 6.13 -21.07 -2.36
C ALA A 59 5.89 -19.56 -2.52
N LEU A 60 6.08 -19.04 -3.73
CA LEU A 60 5.83 -17.65 -4.07
C LEU A 60 4.85 -17.58 -5.24
N ALA A 61 3.84 -16.73 -5.10
CA ALA A 61 2.98 -16.32 -6.20
C ALA A 61 3.39 -14.91 -6.68
N VAL A 62 3.60 -14.74 -7.97
CA VAL A 62 3.88 -13.44 -8.56
C VAL A 62 2.59 -12.83 -9.08
N VAL A 63 2.22 -11.66 -8.56
CA VAL A 63 1.08 -10.89 -9.03
C VAL A 63 1.56 -9.89 -10.08
N ILE A 64 0.98 -9.95 -11.28
CA ILE A 64 1.21 -8.98 -12.34
C ILE A 64 0.01 -8.05 -12.38
N GLN A 65 0.20 -6.82 -11.93
CA GLN A 65 -0.87 -5.83 -11.81
C GLN A 65 -0.60 -4.64 -12.73
N LYS A 66 -1.66 -4.17 -13.41
CA LYS A 66 -1.56 -2.94 -14.19
C LYS A 66 -1.20 -1.78 -13.27
N MET A 67 -0.10 -1.12 -13.58
CA MET A 67 0.32 0.05 -12.85
C MET A 67 -0.62 1.23 -13.11
N VAL A 68 -1.00 1.93 -12.06
CA VAL A 68 -1.89 3.09 -12.09
C VAL A 68 -1.08 4.35 -11.84
N GLU A 69 -1.19 5.35 -12.72
CA GLU A 69 -0.56 6.67 -12.54
C GLU A 69 -1.32 7.48 -11.50
N SER A 70 -1.18 7.08 -10.24
CA SER A 70 -1.96 7.65 -9.14
C SER A 70 -1.62 9.11 -8.87
N GLU A 71 -2.65 9.93 -8.71
CA GLU A 71 -2.55 11.30 -8.21
C GLU A 71 -2.40 11.33 -6.70
N THR A 72 -3.13 10.43 -6.02
CA THR A 72 -3.07 10.18 -4.60
C THR A 72 -3.20 8.68 -4.33
N ALA A 73 -2.50 8.21 -3.32
CA ALA A 73 -2.55 6.81 -2.92
C ALA A 73 -2.26 6.67 -1.42
N GLY A 74 -2.50 5.49 -0.89
CA GLY A 74 -2.23 5.20 0.50
C GLY A 74 -2.81 3.88 0.98
N VAL A 75 -3.07 3.82 2.28
CA VAL A 75 -3.61 2.65 2.96
C VAL A 75 -4.84 3.05 3.76
N VAL A 76 -5.85 2.19 3.82
CA VAL A 76 -6.97 2.32 4.73
C VAL A 76 -7.09 1.06 5.59
N PHE A 77 -7.15 1.26 6.90
CA PHE A 77 -7.43 0.22 7.88
C PHE A 77 -8.91 0.30 8.24
N THR A 78 -9.63 -0.80 8.10
CA THR A 78 -11.07 -0.85 8.41
C THR A 78 -11.38 -0.90 9.90
N ILE A 79 -10.35 -1.07 10.74
CA ILE A 79 -10.35 -0.82 12.18
C ILE A 79 -9.21 0.12 12.49
N ASN A 80 -9.41 1.08 13.37
CA ASN A 80 -8.32 1.95 13.80
C ASN A 80 -7.31 1.15 14.66
N PRO A 81 -6.09 0.87 14.15
CA PRO A 81 -5.13 0.02 14.84
C PRO A 81 -4.59 0.65 16.15
N ALA A 82 -4.65 1.98 16.26
CA ALA A 82 -4.16 2.68 17.46
C ALA A 82 -5.18 2.62 18.61
N SER A 83 -6.49 2.65 18.32
CA SER A 83 -7.55 2.65 19.35
C SER A 83 -8.26 1.29 19.48
N GLY A 84 -8.15 0.41 18.49
CA GLY A 84 -8.88 -0.86 18.41
C GLY A 84 -10.38 -0.71 18.14
N LYS A 85 -10.87 0.51 17.87
CA LYS A 85 -12.29 0.79 17.66
C LYS A 85 -12.73 0.34 16.27
N LYS A 86 -13.75 -0.50 16.24
CA LYS A 86 -14.35 -1.04 15.01
C LYS A 86 -15.21 -0.03 14.25
N GLU A 87 -15.64 1.02 14.92
CA GLU A 87 -16.44 2.11 14.35
C GLU A 87 -15.60 3.15 13.62
N GLU A 88 -14.26 3.10 13.81
CA GLU A 88 -13.31 4.03 13.22
C GLU A 88 -12.48 3.34 12.15
N MET A 89 -12.33 3.99 11.00
CA MET A 89 -11.34 3.65 9.96
C MET A 89 -10.18 4.62 10.04
N LEU A 90 -8.96 4.14 9.81
CA LEU A 90 -7.77 4.96 9.70
C LEU A 90 -7.32 5.00 8.24
N ILE A 91 -7.17 6.20 7.67
CA ILE A 91 -6.69 6.42 6.31
C ILE A 91 -5.35 7.15 6.38
N ASN A 92 -4.33 6.58 5.76
CA ASN A 92 -3.07 7.24 5.45
C ASN A 92 -3.05 7.57 3.96
N ALA A 93 -2.80 8.84 3.61
CA ALA A 93 -2.89 9.33 2.25
C ALA A 93 -1.73 10.27 1.89
N SER A 94 -1.20 10.15 0.68
CA SER A 94 -0.22 11.09 0.14
C SER A 94 -0.40 11.26 -1.37
N TYR A 95 0.31 12.23 -1.93
CA TYR A 95 0.37 12.43 -3.38
C TYR A 95 1.28 11.40 -4.05
N GLY A 96 0.97 11.07 -5.31
CA GLY A 96 1.73 10.14 -6.14
C GLY A 96 1.46 8.66 -5.83
N HIS A 97 2.46 7.82 -6.03
CA HIS A 97 2.34 6.37 -5.81
C HIS A 97 2.35 5.97 -4.34
N GLY A 98 1.58 4.93 -4.01
CA GLY A 98 1.43 4.41 -2.65
C GLY A 98 2.71 3.86 -2.02
N GLU A 99 3.69 3.45 -2.83
CA GLU A 99 4.99 2.96 -2.35
C GLU A 99 5.62 3.88 -1.30
N SER A 100 5.54 5.21 -1.50
CA SER A 100 6.11 6.18 -0.58
C SER A 100 5.43 6.22 0.78
N VAL A 101 4.15 5.84 0.85
CA VAL A 101 3.38 5.74 2.10
C VAL A 101 3.71 4.43 2.81
N VAL A 102 3.68 3.31 2.09
CA VAL A 102 3.94 1.97 2.63
C VAL A 102 5.38 1.83 3.13
N SER A 103 6.35 2.39 2.40
CA SER A 103 7.77 2.37 2.79
C SER A 103 8.13 3.36 3.90
N GLY A 104 7.20 4.24 4.31
CA GLY A 104 7.44 5.25 5.35
C GLY A 104 8.39 6.38 4.94
N VAL A 105 8.63 6.57 3.64
CA VAL A 105 9.52 7.61 3.11
C VAL A 105 8.90 9.00 3.23
N VAL A 106 7.58 9.10 3.18
CA VAL A 106 6.84 10.37 3.34
C VAL A 106 6.01 10.35 4.63
N SER A 107 5.79 11.52 5.21
CA SER A 107 4.81 11.71 6.28
C SER A 107 3.43 11.97 5.65
N PRO A 108 2.53 10.98 5.58
CA PRO A 108 1.23 11.10 4.93
C PRO A 108 0.25 11.93 5.77
N ASP A 109 -0.86 12.32 5.15
CA ASP A 109 -2.05 12.73 5.88
C ASP A 109 -2.61 11.53 6.65
N GLU A 110 -3.04 11.75 7.89
CA GLU A 110 -3.71 10.75 8.71
C GLU A 110 -5.13 11.21 9.01
N LEU A 111 -6.12 10.42 8.61
CA LEU A 111 -7.52 10.70 8.85
C LEU A 111 -8.15 9.54 9.62
N VAL A 112 -8.84 9.86 10.69
CA VAL A 112 -9.75 8.94 11.36
C VAL A 112 -11.16 9.29 10.92
N CYS A 113 -11.87 8.35 10.32
CA CYS A 113 -13.22 8.51 9.81
C CYS A 113 -14.17 7.53 10.48
N ASP A 114 -15.46 7.89 10.55
CA ASP A 114 -16.50 6.92 10.85
C ASP A 114 -16.79 6.02 9.61
N ARG A 115 -17.68 5.06 9.77
CA ARG A 115 -18.10 4.12 8.73
C ARG A 115 -18.87 4.76 7.57
N LEU A 116 -19.27 6.02 7.70
CA LEU A 116 -19.97 6.81 6.69
C LEU A 116 -19.01 7.78 5.94
N GLY A 117 -17.73 7.79 6.32
CA GLY A 117 -16.72 8.67 5.74
C GLY A 117 -16.72 10.08 6.33
N ASN A 118 -17.38 10.31 7.48
CA ASN A 118 -17.24 11.58 8.17
C ASN A 118 -15.90 11.61 8.91
N VAL A 119 -15.11 12.66 8.68
CA VAL A 119 -13.81 12.82 9.33
C VAL A 119 -13.98 13.20 10.79
N ILE A 120 -13.51 12.35 11.71
CA ILE A 120 -13.50 12.53 13.15
C ILE A 120 -12.25 13.27 13.61
N LYS A 121 -11.11 12.88 13.05
CA LYS A 121 -9.79 13.48 13.32
C LYS A 121 -9.00 13.56 12.04
N CYS A 122 -8.24 14.63 11.88
CA CYS A 122 -7.38 14.85 10.74
C CYS A 122 -6.04 15.42 11.20
N GLN A 123 -4.96 14.85 10.65
CA GLN A 123 -3.61 15.37 10.78
C GLN A 123 -3.00 15.48 9.38
N ILE A 124 -2.70 16.70 8.96
CA ILE A 124 -2.04 16.93 7.67
C ILE A 124 -0.56 16.56 7.80
N GLY A 125 -0.10 15.68 6.92
CA GLY A 125 1.29 15.27 6.84
C GLY A 125 2.18 16.30 6.14
N ALA A 126 3.49 16.17 6.31
CA ALA A 126 4.44 17.09 5.67
C ALA A 126 4.46 16.94 4.14
N LYS A 127 4.28 15.73 3.64
CA LYS A 127 4.19 15.40 2.19
C LYS A 127 5.20 16.16 1.32
N GLU A 128 6.47 16.21 1.78
CA GLU A 128 7.51 17.01 1.10
C GLU A 128 7.79 16.51 -0.30
N THR A 129 7.71 15.20 -0.49
CA THR A 129 7.98 14.54 -1.76
C THR A 129 6.84 13.60 -2.15
N GLN A 130 6.79 13.27 -3.43
CA GLN A 130 5.91 12.25 -4.00
C GLN A 130 6.70 11.39 -4.99
N VAL A 131 6.30 10.14 -5.14
CA VAL A 131 6.83 9.24 -6.16
C VAL A 131 5.91 9.28 -7.37
N VAL A 132 6.47 9.52 -8.55
CA VAL A 132 5.74 9.58 -9.82
C VAL A 132 6.43 8.75 -10.90
N TYR A 133 5.74 8.53 -12.01
CA TYR A 133 6.34 7.90 -13.18
C TYR A 133 7.48 8.74 -13.77
N GLY A 134 8.63 8.10 -13.99
CA GLY A 134 9.68 8.59 -14.86
C GLY A 134 9.68 7.83 -16.19
N GLU A 135 10.65 8.13 -17.06
CA GLU A 135 10.75 7.48 -18.37
C GLU A 135 11.04 5.97 -18.26
N LYS A 136 11.92 5.57 -17.36
CA LYS A 136 12.35 4.18 -17.17
C LYS A 136 12.02 3.59 -15.81
N GLN A 137 11.87 4.45 -14.80
CA GLN A 137 11.62 4.05 -13.42
C GLN A 137 10.79 5.11 -12.73
N THR A 138 10.26 4.80 -11.56
CA THR A 138 9.65 5.80 -10.68
C THR A 138 10.71 6.81 -10.22
N VAL A 139 10.32 8.06 -10.05
CA VAL A 139 11.19 9.14 -9.58
C VAL A 139 10.54 9.88 -8.42
N THR A 140 11.35 10.30 -7.47
CA THR A 140 10.90 11.14 -6.36
C THR A 140 11.02 12.60 -6.74
N VAL A 141 9.91 13.33 -6.66
CA VAL A 141 9.86 14.75 -6.95
C VAL A 141 9.25 15.53 -5.76
N PRO A 142 9.60 16.82 -5.58
CA PRO A 142 9.00 17.60 -4.52
C PRO A 142 7.51 17.86 -4.79
N VAL A 143 6.71 17.85 -3.74
CA VAL A 143 5.30 18.30 -3.79
C VAL A 143 5.27 19.84 -3.73
N ALA A 144 4.47 20.46 -4.58
CA ALA A 144 4.31 21.92 -4.58
C ALA A 144 3.84 22.41 -3.19
N GLU A 145 4.43 23.50 -2.70
CA GLU A 145 4.21 24.02 -1.34
C GLU A 145 2.71 24.24 -1.03
N GLY A 146 1.95 24.79 -1.97
CA GLY A 146 0.51 25.00 -1.81
C GLY A 146 -0.34 23.72 -1.72
N LYS A 147 0.22 22.55 -2.09
CA LYS A 147 -0.42 21.24 -1.90
C LYS A 147 -0.09 20.62 -0.54
N ARG A 148 1.10 20.88 0.01
CA ARG A 148 1.55 20.26 1.28
C ARG A 148 0.65 20.59 2.47
N SER A 149 0.13 21.81 2.52
CA SER A 149 -0.74 22.31 3.59
C SER A 149 -2.21 21.92 3.46
N ARG A 150 -2.56 21.12 2.45
CA ARG A 150 -3.92 20.65 2.20
C ARG A 150 -3.97 19.14 2.29
N LEU A 151 -5.16 18.61 2.61
CA LEU A 151 -5.41 17.18 2.47
C LEU A 151 -5.17 16.74 1.03
N SER A 152 -4.60 15.54 0.88
CA SER A 152 -4.40 14.90 -0.42
C SER A 152 -5.68 14.28 -0.98
N LEU A 153 -6.70 14.11 -0.16
CA LEU A 153 -8.02 13.60 -0.54
C LEU A 153 -9.11 14.66 -0.40
N SER A 154 -10.09 14.63 -1.31
CA SER A 154 -11.34 15.36 -1.18
C SER A 154 -12.33 14.61 -0.30
N ASP A 155 -13.36 15.30 0.20
CA ASP A 155 -14.44 14.68 0.99
C ASP A 155 -15.19 13.58 0.21
N GLU A 156 -15.31 13.74 -1.12
CA GLU A 156 -15.92 12.75 -2.00
C GLU A 156 -15.07 11.48 -2.11
N GLN A 157 -13.74 11.65 -2.25
CA GLN A 157 -12.79 10.55 -2.28
C GLN A 157 -12.74 9.80 -0.95
N ILE A 158 -12.79 10.51 0.18
CA ILE A 158 -12.84 9.91 1.52
C ILE A 158 -14.08 9.03 1.67
N ARG A 159 -15.26 9.55 1.30
CA ARG A 159 -16.51 8.79 1.35
C ARG A 159 -16.47 7.56 0.46
N LYS A 160 -16.01 7.72 -0.78
CA LYS A 160 -15.87 6.61 -1.74
C LYS A 160 -14.95 5.51 -1.21
N LEU A 161 -13.81 5.91 -0.63
CA LEU A 161 -12.83 4.98 -0.08
C LEU A 161 -13.40 4.23 1.13
N THR A 162 -14.01 4.92 2.09
CA THR A 162 -14.58 4.29 3.29
C THR A 162 -15.74 3.36 2.96
N GLU A 163 -16.60 3.72 2.00
CA GLU A 163 -17.67 2.87 1.51
C GLU A 163 -17.12 1.57 0.89
N THR A 164 -16.14 1.70 -0.02
CA THR A 164 -15.49 0.55 -0.66
C THR A 164 -14.76 -0.32 0.36
N ALA A 165 -14.04 0.28 1.31
CA ALA A 165 -13.35 -0.47 2.36
C ALA A 165 -14.32 -1.25 3.25
N ALA A 166 -15.48 -0.66 3.59
CA ALA A 166 -16.54 -1.34 4.34
C ALA A 166 -17.15 -2.52 3.55
N GLU A 167 -17.28 -2.40 2.24
CA GLU A 167 -17.74 -3.50 1.38
C GLU A 167 -16.74 -4.66 1.35
N ILE A 168 -15.44 -4.35 1.23
CA ILE A 168 -14.37 -5.34 1.24
C ILE A 168 -14.32 -6.07 2.60
N GLU A 169 -14.35 -5.33 3.71
CA GLU A 169 -14.39 -5.92 5.05
C GLU A 169 -15.60 -6.86 5.22
N ARG A 170 -16.77 -6.44 4.75
CA ARG A 170 -17.99 -7.26 4.80
C ARG A 170 -17.86 -8.53 3.97
N HIS A 171 -17.21 -8.45 2.81
CA HIS A 171 -16.98 -9.60 1.93
C HIS A 171 -16.07 -10.63 2.57
N TYR A 172 -14.97 -10.18 3.21
CA TYR A 172 -14.01 -11.07 3.85
C TYR A 172 -14.35 -11.43 5.29
N HIS A 173 -15.38 -10.81 5.90
CA HIS A 173 -15.83 -11.04 7.28
C HIS A 173 -14.74 -10.82 8.35
N LYS A 174 -13.76 -9.98 8.08
CA LYS A 174 -12.66 -9.64 9.00
C LYS A 174 -12.13 -8.23 8.72
N PRO A 175 -11.45 -7.61 9.71
CA PRO A 175 -10.75 -6.35 9.49
C PRO A 175 -9.75 -6.46 8.33
N MET A 176 -9.63 -5.40 7.57
CA MET A 176 -8.81 -5.34 6.38
C MET A 176 -7.85 -4.16 6.44
N ASP A 177 -6.68 -4.41 5.88
CA ASP A 177 -5.65 -3.45 5.51
C ASP A 177 -5.67 -3.39 3.99
N ILE A 178 -5.99 -2.21 3.42
CA ILE A 178 -6.30 -2.07 2.00
C ILE A 178 -5.44 -0.96 1.40
N GLU A 179 -4.59 -1.31 0.44
CA GLU A 179 -3.88 -0.35 -0.38
C GLU A 179 -4.82 0.18 -1.47
N TRP A 180 -4.77 1.48 -1.71
CA TRP A 180 -5.65 2.15 -2.66
C TRP A 180 -4.94 3.26 -3.43
N ALA A 181 -5.50 3.62 -4.60
CA ALA A 181 -5.05 4.74 -5.41
C ALA A 181 -6.23 5.45 -6.08
N PHE A 182 -6.12 6.76 -6.28
CA PHE A 182 -7.04 7.56 -7.09
C PHE A 182 -6.36 8.13 -8.33
N VAL A 183 -7.09 8.06 -9.45
CA VAL A 183 -6.82 8.78 -10.69
C VAL A 183 -8.13 9.38 -11.17
N ASP A 184 -8.20 10.68 -11.42
CA ASP A 184 -9.41 11.37 -11.93
C ASP A 184 -10.70 10.92 -11.21
N GLN A 185 -10.73 10.94 -9.89
CA GLN A 185 -11.84 10.48 -9.02
C GLN A 185 -12.15 8.97 -9.09
N LYS A 186 -11.44 8.20 -9.91
CA LYS A 186 -11.60 6.75 -9.97
C LYS A 186 -10.73 6.08 -8.91
N LEU A 187 -11.38 5.31 -8.04
CA LEU A 187 -10.71 4.50 -7.03
C LEU A 187 -10.24 3.16 -7.64
N TYR A 188 -9.02 2.79 -7.29
CA TYR A 188 -8.41 1.48 -7.54
C TYR A 188 -7.99 0.86 -6.21
N ILE A 189 -8.14 -0.44 -6.12
CA ILE A 189 -7.74 -1.29 -4.99
C ILE A 189 -6.65 -2.23 -5.47
#